data_ef57f33459363485cfa93f3aa08c4f5d
#
_entry.id   ef57f33459363485cfa93f3aa08c4f5d
#
_cell.length_a   1.000
_cell.length_b   1.000
_cell.length_c   1.000
_cell.angle_alpha   90.00
_cell.angle_beta   90.00
_cell.angle_gamma   90.00
#
_symmetry.space_group_name_H-M   'P 1'
#
loop_
_entity.id
_entity.type
_entity.pdbx_description
1 polymer ?
#
loop_
_entity_poly.entity_id
_entity_poly.type
_entity_poly.pdbx_seq_one_letter_code
_entity_poly.pdbx_strand_id
1 'polypeptide(L)'
;ANKVQVNRSSVPLTISVIDREQIEASSESALLPVLSQHVPGLFVTQKGITGFGVSEGAAGTVNIRGVGSGNKVLMLFDGQPQWAGVFGHSLPDTYVASDVERVEVIRGPGSLLYGSNAMGGVVNIITRHHKQEGRRTQARVMYGSYNTQKYMVNNGFNVGKFSSFISINHDRTDGHRPNSDFNITNGFANLGYAFNEHYKMTGDVSLAKSKFQNPGKTFEPVIDNKMNILRGTASMALENNQGKMSGALRLFYNWGNHKINDGYNPGEEPLTYLFRSDDHNVGVQLYESFRLFKGNNFTVGVDYKNWGGHAWNDNNDGSKKELVDKTVNETAGYAIMQQELFGILSLNAGVRYEHSSTYGGEWVPQGGVTVRPFEGNTIRASVSKGFRSPNIREMYMWGAANADLKPESMVNYEVAVGQSFLGGDLYTELTAFFIDGKDMIYSVSVNGDGRPPYKNLNTGTFTNKGIEFEARYQICKNLNLDMNYSYLHMSKPIPGAPGHKFYAGVTYMPGRFTLNVNMQSVFDLYTDAECSKKEDFTTLNAKVAYRFGTRDKGLNLFVKGENLTATRYTINDGFPMPKAIFMGGIDVTF
;
A
#
# COMPACT_ATOMS: atom_id res chain seq x y z
N ALA A 1 10.85 2.39 -8.44
CA ALA A 1 10.85 1.76 -9.76
C ALA A 1 12.24 1.29 -10.20
N ASN A 2 13.21 1.42 -9.34
CA ASN A 2 14.53 0.83 -9.49
C ASN A 2 15.07 0.48 -8.10
N LYS A 3 16.01 -0.47 -8.00
CA LYS A 3 16.64 -0.85 -6.72
C LYS A 3 17.57 0.25 -6.20
N VAL A 4 18.14 1.06 -7.09
CA VAL A 4 18.94 2.24 -6.76
C VAL A 4 18.19 3.52 -7.10
N GLN A 5 18.60 4.63 -6.47
CA GLN A 5 17.99 5.92 -6.72
C GLN A 5 18.26 6.39 -8.16
N VAL A 6 17.19 6.65 -8.91
CA VAL A 6 17.23 7.16 -10.29
C VAL A 6 16.26 8.32 -10.46
N ASN A 7 16.49 9.14 -11.48
CA ASN A 7 15.55 10.20 -11.80
C ASN A 7 14.23 9.60 -12.34
N ARG A 8 13.09 10.06 -11.81
CA ARG A 8 11.75 9.64 -12.26
C ARG A 8 11.57 9.81 -13.77
N SER A 9 12.11 10.89 -14.35
CA SER A 9 12.01 11.21 -15.77
C SER A 9 12.76 10.24 -16.70
N SER A 10 13.61 9.35 -16.17
CA SER A 10 14.32 8.33 -16.97
C SER A 10 13.74 6.92 -16.81
N VAL A 11 12.67 6.77 -16.02
CA VAL A 11 12.01 5.48 -15.80
C VAL A 11 10.73 5.40 -16.64
N PRO A 12 10.53 4.33 -17.43
CA PRO A 12 9.37 4.22 -18.32
C PRO A 12 8.07 3.86 -17.63
N LEU A 13 8.12 3.47 -16.35
CA LEU A 13 6.93 3.14 -15.55
C LEU A 13 6.27 4.41 -15.00
N THR A 14 4.95 4.37 -14.88
CA THR A 14 4.20 5.44 -14.22
C THR A 14 4.28 5.30 -12.71
N ILE A 15 4.81 6.33 -12.05
CA ILE A 15 5.04 6.35 -10.60
C ILE A 15 4.41 7.61 -10.01
N SER A 16 3.56 7.44 -9.01
CA SER A 16 3.10 8.54 -8.15
C SER A 16 3.94 8.60 -6.88
N VAL A 17 4.29 9.80 -6.46
CA VAL A 17 5.00 10.05 -5.20
C VAL A 17 4.13 10.98 -4.36
N ILE A 18 3.82 10.54 -3.15
CA ILE A 18 3.13 11.35 -2.14
C ILE A 18 4.18 11.70 -1.09
N ASP A 19 4.46 12.98 -0.96
CA ASP A 19 5.47 13.46 -0.04
C ASP A 19 4.93 13.71 1.37
N ARG A 20 5.83 14.02 2.28
CA ARG A 20 5.50 14.31 3.69
C ARG A 20 4.55 15.48 3.84
N GLU A 21 4.69 16.53 3.03
CA GLU A 21 3.85 17.73 3.13
C GLU A 21 2.40 17.40 2.74
N GLN A 22 2.18 16.60 1.70
CA GLN A 22 0.86 16.12 1.30
C GLN A 22 0.22 15.24 2.38
N ILE A 23 0.98 14.32 2.99
CA ILE A 23 0.50 13.47 4.09
C ILE A 23 0.12 14.32 5.30
N GLU A 24 0.94 15.29 5.69
CA GLU A 24 0.67 16.18 6.83
C GLU A 24 -0.47 17.17 6.56
N ALA A 25 -0.62 17.64 5.32
CA ALA A 25 -1.72 18.52 4.92
C ALA A 25 -3.07 17.81 4.87
N SER A 26 -3.06 16.50 4.66
CA SER A 26 -4.28 15.70 4.53
C SER A 26 -5.22 15.81 5.73
N SER A 27 -6.51 15.76 5.43
CA SER A 27 -7.57 15.65 6.43
C SER A 27 -7.83 14.21 6.86
N GLU A 28 -7.28 13.22 6.15
CA GLU A 28 -7.55 11.82 6.40
C GLU A 28 -6.99 11.31 7.73
N SER A 29 -7.70 10.39 8.33
CA SER A 29 -7.35 9.80 9.63
C SER A 29 -6.36 8.64 9.52
N ALA A 30 -6.26 8.02 8.35
CA ALA A 30 -5.35 6.90 8.07
C ALA A 30 -4.52 7.15 6.81
N LEU A 31 -3.43 6.40 6.62
CA LEU A 31 -2.52 6.60 5.48
C LEU A 31 -3.15 6.16 4.14
N LEU A 32 -3.82 5.02 4.10
CA LEU A 32 -4.31 4.46 2.84
C LEU A 32 -5.36 5.34 2.13
N PRO A 33 -6.31 6.02 2.82
CA PRO A 33 -7.19 6.99 2.19
C PRO A 33 -6.44 8.15 1.50
N VAL A 34 -5.31 8.60 2.07
CA VAL A 34 -4.46 9.62 1.43
C VAL A 34 -3.95 9.15 0.07
N LEU A 35 -3.56 7.86 -0.03
CA LEU A 35 -3.14 7.27 -1.31
C LEU A 35 -4.29 7.24 -2.31
N SER A 36 -5.49 6.88 -1.85
CA SER A 36 -6.70 6.87 -2.68
C SER A 36 -7.03 8.26 -3.26
N GLN A 37 -6.77 9.32 -2.50
CA GLN A 37 -6.95 10.70 -2.97
C GLN A 37 -5.89 11.09 -4.00
N HIS A 38 -4.61 10.94 -3.69
CA HIS A 38 -3.51 11.51 -4.47
C HIS A 38 -3.02 10.65 -5.64
N VAL A 39 -3.35 9.35 -5.69
CA VAL A 39 -2.88 8.45 -6.75
C VAL A 39 -4.00 8.15 -7.74
N PRO A 40 -3.89 8.60 -9.01
CA PRO A 40 -4.85 8.20 -10.05
C PRO A 40 -4.93 6.69 -10.20
N GLY A 41 -6.10 6.14 -10.48
CA GLY A 41 -6.31 4.69 -10.68
C GLY A 41 -6.12 3.81 -9.44
N LEU A 42 -5.76 4.38 -8.29
CA LEU A 42 -5.70 3.67 -7.02
C LEU A 42 -6.96 3.95 -6.19
N PHE A 43 -7.56 2.90 -5.65
CA PHE A 43 -8.67 2.99 -4.71
C PHE A 43 -8.49 2.01 -3.56
N VAL A 44 -8.87 2.44 -2.35
CA VAL A 44 -8.78 1.64 -1.13
C VAL A 44 -10.17 1.46 -0.55
N THR A 45 -10.57 0.22 -0.31
CA THR A 45 -11.85 -0.08 0.35
C THR A 45 -11.80 0.30 1.84
N GLN A 46 -12.90 0.83 2.36
CA GLN A 46 -13.04 1.27 3.74
C GLN A 46 -14.40 0.85 4.30
N LYS A 47 -14.53 0.75 5.62
CA LYS A 47 -15.78 0.47 6.33
C LYS A 47 -16.03 1.36 7.55
N GLY A 48 -15.18 2.35 7.77
CA GLY A 48 -15.25 3.28 8.90
C GLY A 48 -14.08 4.26 8.90
N ILE A 49 -13.90 4.98 10.02
CA ILE A 49 -12.84 5.97 10.22
C ILE A 49 -11.46 5.32 10.15
N THR A 50 -11.33 4.16 10.75
CA THR A 50 -10.15 3.30 10.83
C THR A 50 -10.62 1.87 11.18
N GLY A 51 -9.72 0.88 11.27
CA GLY A 51 -10.09 -0.48 11.58
C GLY A 51 -10.55 -1.24 10.33
N PHE A 52 -9.62 -1.53 9.43
CA PHE A 52 -9.91 -2.24 8.17
C PHE A 52 -10.27 -3.72 8.40
N GLY A 53 -9.68 -4.35 9.42
CA GLY A 53 -9.96 -5.73 9.79
C GLY A 53 -9.31 -6.78 8.89
N VAL A 54 -9.55 -8.06 9.18
CA VAL A 54 -8.93 -9.19 8.47
C VAL A 54 -9.86 -10.38 8.20
N SER A 55 -11.05 -10.41 8.78
CA SER A 55 -12.06 -11.47 8.57
C SER A 55 -13.09 -11.06 7.54
N GLU A 56 -14.20 -11.77 7.46
CA GLU A 56 -15.32 -11.41 6.59
C GLU A 56 -15.77 -9.96 6.82
N GLY A 57 -16.02 -9.24 5.73
CA GLY A 57 -16.28 -7.81 5.77
C GLY A 57 -15.04 -6.95 6.04
N ALA A 58 -13.83 -7.51 5.98
CA ALA A 58 -12.59 -6.74 6.01
C ALA A 58 -12.52 -5.72 4.88
N ALA A 59 -11.80 -4.64 5.13
CA ALA A 59 -11.55 -3.57 4.16
C ALA A 59 -10.03 -3.38 3.97
N GLY A 60 -9.63 -2.32 3.27
CA GLY A 60 -8.22 -2.03 3.03
C GLY A 60 -7.64 -2.79 1.84
N THR A 61 -8.49 -3.36 0.99
CA THR A 61 -8.06 -3.85 -0.32
C THR A 61 -7.60 -2.66 -1.14
N VAL A 62 -6.34 -2.70 -1.58
CA VAL A 62 -5.76 -1.70 -2.48
C VAL A 62 -5.93 -2.18 -3.90
N ASN A 63 -6.71 -1.46 -4.70
CA ASN A 63 -6.89 -1.71 -6.12
C ASN A 63 -6.12 -0.66 -6.93
N ILE A 64 -5.34 -1.08 -7.90
CA ILE A 64 -4.72 -0.22 -8.90
C ILE A 64 -5.21 -0.66 -10.28
N ARG A 65 -5.90 0.24 -11.00
CA ARG A 65 -6.43 -0.05 -12.35
C ARG A 65 -7.33 -1.31 -12.41
N GLY A 66 -8.11 -1.56 -11.33
CA GLY A 66 -8.96 -2.75 -11.22
C GLY A 66 -8.21 -4.06 -10.95
N VAL A 67 -6.98 -3.98 -10.49
CA VAL A 67 -6.18 -5.14 -10.07
C VAL A 67 -5.78 -4.97 -8.60
N GLY A 68 -6.34 -5.76 -7.70
CA GLY A 68 -6.07 -5.57 -6.27
C GLY A 68 -6.56 -6.69 -5.36
N SER A 69 -7.71 -7.29 -5.62
CA SER A 69 -8.23 -8.37 -4.78
C SER A 69 -7.29 -9.58 -4.75
N GLY A 70 -7.16 -10.24 -3.61
CA GLY A 70 -6.34 -11.44 -3.46
C GLY A 70 -4.82 -11.15 -3.44
N ASN A 71 -4.40 -10.01 -2.90
CA ASN A 71 -2.98 -9.64 -2.73
C ASN A 71 -2.21 -9.46 -4.06
N LYS A 72 -2.77 -8.68 -4.97
CA LYS A 72 -2.16 -8.38 -6.28
C LYS A 72 -1.39 -7.06 -6.30
N VAL A 73 -1.54 -6.24 -5.25
CA VAL A 73 -0.75 -5.02 -5.02
C VAL A 73 0.16 -5.25 -3.82
N LEU A 74 1.46 -5.15 -4.05
CA LEU A 74 2.46 -5.40 -3.02
C LEU A 74 2.70 -4.15 -2.17
N MET A 75 2.55 -4.29 -0.86
CA MET A 75 2.93 -3.27 0.11
C MET A 75 4.37 -3.50 0.56
N LEU A 76 5.17 -2.44 0.60
CA LEU A 76 6.57 -2.49 1.03
C LEU A 76 6.83 -1.44 2.11
N PHE A 77 7.73 -1.76 3.05
CA PHE A 77 8.45 -0.81 3.88
C PHE A 77 9.91 -0.78 3.45
N ASP A 78 10.38 0.40 3.03
CA ASP A 78 11.76 0.61 2.54
C ASP A 78 12.22 -0.46 1.53
N GLY A 79 11.29 -0.90 0.66
CA GLY A 79 11.53 -1.91 -0.36
C GLY A 79 11.39 -3.36 0.13
N GLN A 80 10.91 -3.60 1.35
CA GLN A 80 10.74 -4.93 1.93
C GLN A 80 9.27 -5.33 1.97
N PRO A 81 8.91 -6.54 1.51
CA PRO A 81 7.51 -6.99 1.44
C PRO A 81 6.82 -7.04 2.80
N GLN A 82 5.58 -6.54 2.86
CA GLN A 82 4.73 -6.53 4.04
C GLN A 82 3.44 -7.29 3.77
N TRP A 83 3.32 -8.54 4.21
CA TRP A 83 2.13 -9.36 4.04
C TRP A 83 2.07 -10.55 5.01
N ALA A 84 0.86 -11.04 5.28
CA ALA A 84 0.63 -12.19 6.14
C ALA A 84 0.86 -13.50 5.38
N GLY A 85 1.73 -14.39 5.89
CA GLY A 85 2.18 -15.59 5.19
C GLY A 85 1.10 -16.61 4.86
N VAL A 86 0.08 -16.78 5.72
CA VAL A 86 -0.99 -17.78 5.48
C VAL A 86 -2.00 -17.27 4.45
N PHE A 87 -2.47 -16.03 4.60
CA PHE A 87 -3.54 -15.47 3.76
C PHE A 87 -3.03 -14.64 2.58
N GLY A 88 -1.76 -14.29 2.58
CA GLY A 88 -1.13 -13.54 1.49
C GLY A 88 -1.58 -12.09 1.35
N HIS A 89 -2.31 -11.48 2.30
CA HIS A 89 -2.76 -10.10 2.20
C HIS A 89 -1.98 -9.16 3.11
N SER A 90 -1.93 -7.89 2.74
CA SER A 90 -1.41 -6.85 3.59
C SER A 90 -2.35 -6.56 4.76
N LEU A 91 -1.81 -5.98 5.84
CA LEU A 91 -2.57 -5.57 7.02
C LEU A 91 -2.58 -4.05 7.13
N PRO A 92 -3.59 -3.38 6.53
CA PRO A 92 -3.61 -1.93 6.35
C PRO A 92 -3.54 -1.14 7.64
N ASP A 93 -4.06 -1.69 8.73
CA ASP A 93 -4.07 -1.04 10.04
C ASP A 93 -2.67 -0.79 10.61
N THR A 94 -1.65 -1.50 10.13
CA THR A 94 -0.26 -1.34 10.59
C THR A 94 0.48 -0.16 9.95
N TYR A 95 -0.10 0.49 8.94
CA TYR A 95 0.55 1.59 8.20
C TYR A 95 0.23 2.94 8.82
N VAL A 96 1.13 3.44 9.65
CA VAL A 96 0.95 4.66 10.43
C VAL A 96 1.59 5.86 9.73
N ALA A 97 0.78 6.87 9.42
CA ALA A 97 1.19 8.05 8.66
C ALA A 97 2.34 8.85 9.32
N SER A 98 2.46 8.83 10.66
CA SER A 98 3.50 9.56 11.39
C SER A 98 4.92 9.07 11.09
N ASP A 99 5.07 7.80 10.74
CA ASP A 99 6.36 7.15 10.51
C ASP A 99 6.80 7.22 9.04
N VAL A 100 5.96 7.80 8.18
CA VAL A 100 6.16 7.86 6.74
C VAL A 100 6.84 9.17 6.33
N GLU A 101 7.91 9.06 5.56
CA GLU A 101 8.58 10.19 4.89
C GLU A 101 7.92 10.51 3.55
N ARG A 102 7.66 9.48 2.75
CA ARG A 102 6.94 9.55 1.49
C ARG A 102 6.43 8.17 1.08
N VAL A 103 5.49 8.14 0.16
CA VAL A 103 5.03 6.89 -0.46
C VAL A 103 5.28 6.94 -1.96
N GLU A 104 5.86 5.88 -2.50
CA GLU A 104 6.09 5.70 -3.93
C GLU A 104 5.15 4.61 -4.44
N VAL A 105 4.30 4.93 -5.40
CA VAL A 105 3.33 3.99 -5.97
C VAL A 105 3.66 3.72 -7.43
N ILE A 106 4.01 2.48 -7.76
CA ILE A 106 4.11 2.01 -9.14
C ILE A 106 2.71 1.60 -9.59
N ARG A 107 2.17 2.29 -10.59
CA ARG A 107 0.85 2.02 -11.18
C ARG A 107 0.99 1.03 -12.35
N GLY A 108 0.98 -0.27 -12.02
CA GLY A 108 1.22 -1.37 -12.95
C GLY A 108 2.25 -2.36 -12.40
N PRO A 109 2.60 -3.42 -13.14
CA PRO A 109 3.45 -4.49 -12.63
C PRO A 109 4.81 -4.03 -12.10
N GLY A 110 5.12 -4.45 -10.87
CA GLY A 110 6.43 -4.29 -10.23
C GLY A 110 7.17 -5.61 -10.05
N SER A 111 6.68 -6.69 -10.66
CA SER A 111 7.18 -8.05 -10.43
C SER A 111 8.62 -8.27 -10.89
N LEU A 112 9.13 -7.50 -11.85
CA LEU A 112 10.56 -7.53 -12.22
C LEU A 112 11.45 -7.24 -11.00
N LEU A 113 11.09 -6.24 -10.18
CA LEU A 113 11.90 -5.80 -9.03
C LEU A 113 11.61 -6.56 -7.74
N TYR A 114 10.35 -6.96 -7.54
CA TYR A 114 9.86 -7.42 -6.25
C TYR A 114 9.27 -8.83 -6.27
N GLY A 115 9.18 -9.45 -7.46
CA GLY A 115 8.65 -10.81 -7.63
C GLY A 115 7.13 -10.90 -7.51
N SER A 116 6.67 -12.00 -6.99
CA SER A 116 5.26 -12.30 -6.76
C SER A 116 4.53 -11.21 -5.95
N ASN A 117 3.21 -11.12 -6.15
CA ASN A 117 2.29 -10.20 -5.48
C ASN A 117 2.42 -8.72 -5.89
N ALA A 118 3.41 -8.38 -6.72
CA ALA A 118 3.53 -7.06 -7.35
C ALA A 118 2.87 -7.02 -8.74
N MET A 119 1.85 -7.84 -8.95
CA MET A 119 1.15 -8.01 -10.22
C MET A 119 0.43 -6.73 -10.66
N GLY A 120 -0.44 -6.17 -9.82
CA GLY A 120 -1.24 -4.97 -10.12
C GLY A 120 -0.50 -3.66 -9.82
N GLY A 121 0.51 -3.71 -8.96
CA GLY A 121 1.29 -2.54 -8.58
C GLY A 121 2.10 -2.74 -7.31
N VAL A 122 2.78 -1.66 -6.91
CA VAL A 122 3.58 -1.62 -5.68
C VAL A 122 3.32 -0.33 -4.96
N VAL A 123 3.09 -0.41 -3.66
CA VAL A 123 3.05 0.73 -2.75
C VAL A 123 4.24 0.62 -1.81
N ASN A 124 5.27 1.44 -2.03
CA ASN A 124 6.48 1.45 -1.21
C ASN A 124 6.43 2.61 -0.22
N ILE A 125 6.24 2.30 1.03
CA ILE A 125 6.23 3.24 2.14
C ILE A 125 7.67 3.44 2.59
N ILE A 126 8.20 4.64 2.35
CA ILE A 126 9.54 5.03 2.79
C ILE A 126 9.41 5.62 4.19
N THR A 127 10.07 4.99 5.15
CA THR A 127 10.02 5.40 6.55
C THR A 127 10.89 6.63 6.82
N ARG A 128 10.62 7.28 7.93
CA ARG A 128 11.36 8.49 8.32
C ARG A 128 12.77 8.14 8.79
N HIS A 129 13.72 8.92 8.29
CA HIS A 129 15.09 8.97 8.77
C HIS A 129 15.46 10.39 9.12
N HIS A 130 16.03 10.63 10.27
CA HIS A 130 16.48 11.96 10.63
C HIS A 130 17.80 12.29 9.91
N LYS A 131 17.72 13.18 8.91
CA LYS A 131 18.86 13.52 8.02
C LYS A 131 19.65 14.75 8.50
N GLN A 132 18.98 15.67 9.21
CA GLN A 132 19.63 16.88 9.71
C GLN A 132 20.45 16.56 10.95
N GLU A 133 21.61 17.20 11.09
CA GLU A 133 22.42 17.07 12.31
C GLU A 133 21.66 17.61 13.52
N GLY A 134 21.75 16.89 14.65
CA GLY A 134 21.11 17.25 15.90
C GLY A 134 19.97 16.32 16.28
N ARG A 135 19.04 16.86 17.05
CA ARG A 135 17.90 16.13 17.63
C ARG A 135 16.59 16.88 17.35
N ARG A 136 15.56 16.13 17.02
CA ARG A 136 14.20 16.65 16.88
C ARG A 136 13.20 15.70 17.52
N THR A 137 12.40 16.22 18.43
CA THR A 137 11.30 15.49 19.07
C THR A 137 9.97 16.08 18.64
N GLN A 138 9.00 15.24 18.36
CA GLN A 138 7.63 15.65 18.03
C GLN A 138 6.65 14.83 18.85
N ALA A 139 5.66 15.50 19.43
CA ALA A 139 4.54 14.88 20.11
C ALA A 139 3.22 15.42 19.54
N ARG A 140 2.24 14.53 19.37
CA ARG A 140 0.91 14.86 18.85
C ARG A 140 -0.18 14.22 19.69
N VAL A 141 -1.24 14.98 19.95
CA VAL A 141 -2.48 14.49 20.55
C VAL A 141 -3.63 14.97 19.69
N MET A 142 -4.55 14.06 19.36
CA MET A 142 -5.77 14.36 18.61
C MET A 142 -6.97 13.73 19.31
N TYR A 143 -8.11 14.43 19.25
CA TYR A 143 -9.39 13.96 19.73
C TYR A 143 -10.51 14.36 18.75
N GLY A 144 -11.51 13.50 18.57
CA GLY A 144 -12.58 13.80 17.64
C GLY A 144 -13.82 12.90 17.78
N SER A 145 -14.65 12.94 16.74
CA SER A 145 -15.91 12.20 16.63
C SER A 145 -15.74 10.72 16.99
N TYR A 146 -16.77 10.14 17.58
CA TYR A 146 -16.82 8.74 18.02
C TYR A 146 -15.69 8.37 19.00
N ASN A 147 -15.34 9.31 19.88
CA ASN A 147 -14.27 9.16 20.87
C ASN A 147 -12.94 8.73 20.23
N THR A 148 -12.69 9.21 18.99
CA THR A 148 -11.44 8.90 18.28
C THR A 148 -10.29 9.66 18.92
N GLN A 149 -9.27 8.94 19.32
CA GLN A 149 -8.08 9.47 20.00
C GLN A 149 -6.84 8.98 19.29
N LYS A 150 -5.87 9.87 19.09
CA LYS A 150 -4.57 9.54 18.50
C LYS A 150 -3.46 10.22 19.27
N TYR A 151 -2.49 9.43 19.65
CA TYR A 151 -1.31 9.86 20.40
C TYR A 151 -0.06 9.45 19.65
N MET A 152 0.90 10.34 19.52
CA MET A 152 2.17 10.06 18.86
C MET A 152 3.30 10.79 19.57
N VAL A 153 4.41 10.09 19.77
CA VAL A 153 5.68 10.67 20.12
C VAL A 153 6.75 10.07 19.21
N ASN A 154 7.57 10.93 18.61
CA ASN A 154 8.74 10.47 17.88
C ASN A 154 9.98 11.32 18.22
N ASN A 155 11.14 10.72 18.04
CA ASN A 155 12.44 11.36 18.20
C ASN A 155 13.35 10.96 17.05
N GLY A 156 13.88 11.96 16.37
CA GLY A 156 14.95 11.83 15.39
C GLY A 156 16.26 12.35 15.98
N PHE A 157 17.34 11.63 15.74
CA PHE A 157 18.68 11.96 16.18
C PHE A 157 19.68 11.64 15.07
N ASN A 158 20.61 12.56 14.81
CA ASN A 158 21.70 12.37 13.86
C ASN A 158 22.93 13.15 14.33
N VAL A 159 23.98 12.45 14.71
CA VAL A 159 25.24 13.05 15.13
C VAL A 159 26.42 12.23 14.61
N GLY A 160 27.27 12.87 13.84
CA GLY A 160 28.44 12.24 13.24
C GLY A 160 28.06 11.06 12.32
N LYS A 161 28.44 9.85 12.68
CA LYS A 161 28.19 8.63 11.91
C LYS A 161 26.89 7.91 12.28
N PHE A 162 26.24 8.31 13.37
CA PHE A 162 25.07 7.62 13.91
C PHE A 162 23.79 8.42 13.68
N SER A 163 22.75 7.74 13.22
CA SER A 163 21.40 8.28 13.10
C SER A 163 20.37 7.33 13.71
N SER A 164 19.33 7.89 14.30
CA SER A 164 18.17 7.12 14.75
C SER A 164 16.87 7.88 14.53
N PHE A 165 15.80 7.11 14.35
CA PHE A 165 14.42 7.59 14.42
C PHE A 165 13.60 6.57 15.20
N ILE A 166 12.92 7.02 16.24
CA ILE A 166 12.10 6.16 17.10
C ILE A 166 10.72 6.81 17.21
N SER A 167 9.65 6.03 17.09
CA SER A 167 8.28 6.49 17.29
C SER A 167 7.44 5.49 18.10
N ILE A 168 6.46 6.02 18.81
CA ILE A 168 5.39 5.26 19.46
C ILE A 168 4.08 5.96 19.12
N ASN A 169 3.10 5.18 18.66
CA ASN A 169 1.77 5.66 18.32
C ASN A 169 0.71 4.81 19.01
N HIS A 170 -0.38 5.45 19.40
CA HIS A 170 -1.57 4.79 19.90
C HIS A 170 -2.82 5.47 19.33
N ASP A 171 -3.60 4.71 18.57
CA ASP A 171 -4.84 5.16 17.97
C ASP A 171 -6.01 4.32 18.47
N ARG A 172 -7.12 4.97 18.82
CA ARG A 172 -8.37 4.28 19.18
C ARG A 172 -9.60 5.04 18.70
N THR A 173 -10.69 4.32 18.51
CA THR A 173 -12.04 4.88 18.27
C THR A 173 -13.08 3.91 18.79
N ASP A 174 -14.21 4.43 19.25
CA ASP A 174 -15.38 3.58 19.60
C ASP A 174 -16.15 3.15 18.34
N GLY A 175 -15.78 3.72 17.16
CA GLY A 175 -16.43 3.46 15.89
C GLY A 175 -17.76 4.19 15.73
N HIS A 176 -18.24 4.31 14.49
CA HIS A 176 -19.49 5.01 14.18
C HIS A 176 -20.73 4.10 14.20
N ARG A 177 -20.52 2.81 14.43
CA ARG A 177 -21.55 1.78 14.63
C ARG A 177 -21.29 1.01 15.92
N PRO A 178 -22.31 0.46 16.58
CA PRO A 178 -22.10 -0.49 17.68
C PRO A 178 -21.19 -1.66 17.23
N ASN A 179 -20.32 -2.14 18.10
CA ASN A 179 -19.38 -3.23 17.84
C ASN A 179 -18.41 -2.94 16.66
N SER A 180 -17.98 -1.68 16.50
CA SER A 180 -16.98 -1.28 15.49
C SER A 180 -15.79 -0.55 16.10
N ASP A 181 -15.51 -0.81 17.37
CA ASP A 181 -14.35 -0.25 18.06
C ASP A 181 -13.04 -0.76 17.48
N PHE A 182 -12.05 0.11 17.51
CA PHE A 182 -10.70 -0.15 17.04
C PHE A 182 -9.67 0.42 18.00
N ASN A 183 -8.60 -0.32 18.20
CA ASN A 183 -7.48 0.10 19.03
C ASN A 183 -6.19 -0.49 18.46
N ILE A 184 -5.16 0.35 18.27
CA ILE A 184 -3.83 -0.07 17.85
C ILE A 184 -2.76 0.67 18.64
N THR A 185 -1.72 -0.05 19.03
CA THR A 185 -0.46 0.51 19.51
C THR A 185 0.65 0.00 18.62
N ASN A 186 1.46 0.90 18.08
CA ASN A 186 2.63 0.52 17.32
C ASN A 186 3.87 1.29 17.76
N GLY A 187 5.01 0.62 17.69
CA GLY A 187 6.34 1.17 17.89
C GLY A 187 7.19 0.93 16.66
N PHE A 188 7.99 1.92 16.29
CA PHE A 188 8.95 1.85 15.20
C PHE A 188 10.30 2.39 15.66
N ALA A 189 11.37 1.72 15.29
CA ALA A 189 12.74 2.19 15.49
C ALA A 189 13.57 1.92 14.24
N ASN A 190 14.25 2.95 13.77
CA ASN A 190 15.26 2.87 12.71
C ASN A 190 16.60 3.38 13.26
N LEU A 191 17.66 2.62 13.02
CA LEU A 191 19.03 2.94 13.41
C LEU A 191 19.92 2.92 12.17
N GLY A 192 20.80 3.89 12.03
CA GLY A 192 21.74 3.99 10.92
C GLY A 192 23.15 4.28 11.41
N TYR A 193 24.14 3.64 10.80
CA TYR A 193 25.56 3.90 11.05
C TYR A 193 26.33 4.00 9.72
N ALA A 194 26.96 5.14 9.48
CA ALA A 194 27.84 5.36 8.34
C ALA A 194 29.27 4.97 8.72
N PHE A 195 29.76 3.83 8.24
CA PHE A 195 31.15 3.41 8.48
C PHE A 195 32.14 4.41 7.87
N ASN A 196 31.84 4.81 6.62
CA ASN A 196 32.58 5.80 5.85
C ASN A 196 31.65 6.38 4.76
N GLU A 197 32.21 7.13 3.80
CA GLU A 197 31.46 7.73 2.68
C GLU A 197 30.84 6.71 1.73
N HIS A 198 31.33 5.47 1.75
CA HIS A 198 30.93 4.41 0.81
C HIS A 198 29.99 3.37 1.41
N TYR A 199 30.05 3.15 2.71
CA TYR A 199 29.32 2.06 3.38
C TYR A 199 28.45 2.58 4.52
N LYS A 200 27.19 2.19 4.49
CA LYS A 200 26.19 2.49 5.53
C LYS A 200 25.44 1.23 5.91
N MET A 201 25.23 1.03 7.19
CA MET A 201 24.32 0.01 7.72
C MET A 201 23.07 0.68 8.30
N THR A 202 21.91 0.12 8.00
CA THR A 202 20.65 0.51 8.63
C THR A 202 19.94 -0.71 9.16
N GLY A 203 19.24 -0.56 10.27
CA GLY A 203 18.37 -1.58 10.83
C GLY A 203 17.07 -0.96 11.30
N ASP A 204 15.96 -1.66 11.12
CA ASP A 204 14.66 -1.22 11.58
C ASP A 204 13.89 -2.35 12.25
N VAL A 205 13.04 -1.96 13.19
CA VAL A 205 12.07 -2.82 13.86
C VAL A 205 10.75 -2.07 13.96
N SER A 206 9.67 -2.74 13.56
CA SER A 206 8.31 -2.27 13.75
C SER A 206 7.48 -3.34 14.47
N LEU A 207 6.68 -2.92 15.46
CA LEU A 207 5.75 -3.76 16.18
C LEU A 207 4.39 -3.07 16.22
N ALA A 208 3.32 -3.78 15.85
CA ALA A 208 1.96 -3.28 15.88
C ALA A 208 1.04 -4.31 16.54
N LYS A 209 0.32 -3.90 17.59
CA LYS A 209 -0.69 -4.71 18.26
C LYS A 209 -2.03 -4.03 18.16
N SER A 210 -2.97 -4.68 17.49
CA SER A 210 -4.32 -4.17 17.28
C SER A 210 -5.37 -5.07 17.91
N LYS A 211 -6.46 -4.43 18.38
CA LYS A 211 -7.70 -5.07 18.81
C LYS A 211 -8.84 -4.32 18.17
N PHE A 212 -9.78 -5.03 17.58
CA PHE A 212 -10.93 -4.43 16.91
C PHE A 212 -12.09 -5.42 16.77
N GLN A 213 -13.25 -4.88 16.47
CA GLN A 213 -14.47 -5.61 16.23
C GLN A 213 -14.99 -5.34 14.82
N ASN A 214 -15.79 -6.27 14.31
CA ASN A 214 -16.51 -6.11 13.06
C ASN A 214 -18.00 -6.27 13.33
N PRO A 215 -18.83 -5.23 13.14
CA PRO A 215 -20.27 -5.29 13.44
C PRO A 215 -21.07 -6.12 12.43
N GLY A 216 -20.42 -6.64 11.38
CA GLY A 216 -21.13 -7.23 10.25
C GLY A 216 -21.84 -6.20 9.37
N LYS A 217 -22.52 -6.68 8.33
CA LYS A 217 -23.39 -5.85 7.49
C LYS A 217 -24.61 -5.37 8.29
N THR A 218 -25.21 -4.29 7.90
CA THR A 218 -26.43 -3.76 8.57
C THR A 218 -27.60 -4.72 8.53
N PHE A 219 -27.69 -5.58 7.53
CA PHE A 219 -28.72 -6.59 7.34
C PHE A 219 -28.28 -8.01 7.76
N GLU A 220 -26.99 -8.20 8.03
CA GLU A 220 -26.37 -9.42 8.58
C GLU A 220 -25.39 -9.00 9.71
N PRO A 221 -25.91 -8.53 10.85
CA PRO A 221 -25.06 -8.10 11.94
C PRO A 221 -24.35 -9.29 12.58
N VAL A 222 -23.12 -9.06 13.05
CA VAL A 222 -22.32 -10.06 13.76
C VAL A 222 -22.19 -9.67 15.22
N ILE A 223 -22.43 -10.65 16.11
CA ILE A 223 -22.32 -10.53 17.55
C ILE A 223 -21.00 -11.15 17.99
N ASP A 224 -20.34 -10.54 18.99
CA ASP A 224 -19.11 -11.01 19.65
C ASP A 224 -17.91 -11.24 18.72
N ASN A 225 -17.86 -10.55 17.56
CA ASN A 225 -16.67 -10.58 16.72
C ASN A 225 -15.52 -9.82 17.41
N LYS A 226 -14.40 -10.48 17.62
CA LYS A 226 -13.22 -9.90 18.28
C LYS A 226 -11.94 -10.37 17.63
N MET A 227 -11.12 -9.42 17.21
CA MET A 227 -9.81 -9.67 16.60
C MET A 227 -8.69 -9.10 17.45
N ASN A 228 -7.65 -9.89 17.67
CA ASN A 228 -6.43 -9.48 18.35
C ASN A 228 -5.25 -9.93 17.50
N ILE A 229 -4.52 -8.94 16.95
CA ILE A 229 -3.46 -9.18 15.96
C ILE A 229 -2.19 -8.52 16.46
N LEU A 230 -1.09 -9.28 16.42
CA LEU A 230 0.27 -8.79 16.58
C LEU A 230 1.00 -8.95 15.26
N ARG A 231 1.60 -7.87 14.77
CA ARG A 231 2.50 -7.89 13.60
C ARG A 231 3.85 -7.32 14.00
N GLY A 232 4.90 -7.93 13.50
CA GLY A 232 6.26 -7.46 13.66
C GLY A 232 7.03 -7.52 12.35
N THR A 233 7.98 -6.60 12.20
CA THR A 233 8.94 -6.56 11.12
C THR A 233 10.29 -6.17 11.68
N ALA A 234 11.33 -6.89 11.31
CA ALA A 234 12.70 -6.50 11.57
C ALA A 234 13.50 -6.57 10.27
N SER A 235 14.37 -5.60 10.03
CA SER A 235 15.24 -5.62 8.86
C SER A 235 16.62 -5.06 9.13
N MET A 236 17.55 -5.43 8.27
CA MET A 236 18.90 -4.89 8.23
C MET A 236 19.35 -4.74 6.80
N ALA A 237 20.00 -3.62 6.49
CA ALA A 237 20.59 -3.37 5.18
C ALA A 237 22.03 -2.88 5.34
N LEU A 238 22.93 -3.47 4.58
CA LEU A 238 24.27 -2.96 4.33
C LEU A 238 24.31 -2.39 2.92
N GLU A 239 24.44 -1.09 2.80
CA GLU A 239 24.43 -0.35 1.54
C GLU A 239 25.84 0.09 1.17
N ASN A 240 26.19 0.01 -0.11
CA ASN A 240 27.42 0.56 -0.67
C ASN A 240 27.12 1.61 -1.75
N ASN A 241 28.00 2.60 -1.84
CA ASN A 241 28.01 3.60 -2.92
C ASN A 241 29.46 4.02 -3.20
N GLN A 242 30.01 3.48 -4.28
CA GLN A 242 31.39 3.72 -4.71
C GLN A 242 31.46 4.48 -6.03
N GLY A 243 30.52 5.39 -6.28
CA GLY A 243 30.45 6.18 -7.48
C GLY A 243 29.94 5.40 -8.70
N LYS A 244 30.76 4.52 -9.28
CA LYS A 244 30.34 3.67 -10.41
C LYS A 244 29.59 2.41 -10.00
N MET A 245 29.63 2.05 -8.73
CA MET A 245 28.97 0.88 -8.16
C MET A 245 28.12 1.30 -6.98
N SER A 246 26.88 0.79 -6.91
CA SER A 246 26.00 0.98 -5.76
C SER A 246 25.05 -0.19 -5.61
N GLY A 247 24.89 -0.67 -4.38
CA GLY A 247 24.04 -1.81 -4.12
C GLY A 247 23.71 -1.99 -2.66
N ALA A 248 23.10 -3.11 -2.32
CA ALA A 248 22.81 -3.45 -0.95
C ALA A 248 22.68 -4.96 -0.75
N LEU A 249 23.06 -5.41 0.43
CA LEU A 249 22.61 -6.66 1.04
C LEU A 249 21.53 -6.32 2.05
N ARG A 250 20.34 -6.91 1.91
CA ARG A 250 19.19 -6.70 2.79
C ARG A 250 18.71 -8.01 3.35
N LEU A 251 18.43 -8.02 4.66
CA LEU A 251 17.80 -9.11 5.38
C LEU A 251 16.50 -8.60 5.97
N PHE A 252 15.44 -9.38 5.94
CA PHE A 252 14.19 -9.03 6.59
C PHE A 252 13.49 -10.24 7.19
N TYR A 253 12.73 -9.99 8.24
CA TYR A 253 11.86 -10.95 8.90
C TYR A 253 10.56 -10.28 9.31
N ASN A 254 9.45 -10.74 8.75
CA ASN A 254 8.10 -10.34 9.15
C ASN A 254 7.44 -11.52 9.86
N TRP A 255 6.69 -11.24 10.90
CA TRP A 255 5.93 -12.26 11.62
C TRP A 255 4.58 -11.73 12.06
N GLY A 256 3.64 -12.63 12.28
CA GLY A 256 2.32 -12.31 12.78
C GLY A 256 1.76 -13.38 13.67
N ASN A 257 0.93 -12.95 14.64
CA ASN A 257 0.09 -13.81 15.45
C ASN A 257 -1.32 -13.24 15.42
N HIS A 258 -2.27 -14.07 15.04
CA HIS A 258 -3.68 -13.72 14.94
C HIS A 258 -4.49 -14.57 15.90
N LYS A 259 -5.39 -13.91 16.64
CA LYS A 259 -6.43 -14.54 17.45
C LYS A 259 -7.77 -13.91 17.07
N ILE A 260 -8.65 -14.70 16.48
CA ILE A 260 -9.89 -14.22 15.89
C ILE A 260 -11.06 -15.05 16.44
N ASN A 261 -12.04 -14.34 17.01
CA ASN A 261 -13.39 -14.82 17.18
C ASN A 261 -14.21 -14.19 16.05
N ASP A 262 -14.65 -14.98 15.07
CA ASP A 262 -15.44 -14.46 13.94
C ASP A 262 -16.86 -14.06 14.36
N GLY A 263 -17.27 -14.42 15.59
CA GLY A 263 -18.59 -14.11 16.10
C GLY A 263 -19.68 -15.01 15.50
N TYR A 264 -20.92 -14.59 15.63
CA TYR A 264 -22.11 -15.33 15.17
C TYR A 264 -23.23 -14.35 14.81
N ASN A 265 -24.17 -14.78 13.96
CA ASN A 265 -25.33 -13.98 13.62
C ASN A 265 -26.43 -14.08 14.69
N PRO A 266 -27.33 -13.08 14.83
CA PRO A 266 -28.45 -13.16 15.75
C PRO A 266 -29.29 -14.41 15.50
N GLY A 267 -29.49 -15.20 16.55
CA GLY A 267 -30.24 -16.47 16.50
C GLY A 267 -29.40 -17.70 16.21
N GLU A 268 -28.11 -17.54 15.97
CA GLU A 268 -27.15 -18.64 15.88
C GLU A 268 -26.47 -18.88 17.23
N GLU A 269 -25.92 -20.07 17.40
CA GLU A 269 -25.10 -20.40 18.59
C GLU A 269 -23.68 -19.79 18.42
N PRO A 270 -23.05 -19.35 19.53
CA PRO A 270 -21.66 -18.92 19.51
C PRO A 270 -20.71 -19.99 18.97
N LEU A 271 -19.66 -19.57 18.27
CA LEU A 271 -18.61 -20.48 17.82
C LEU A 271 -17.95 -21.20 19.00
N THR A 272 -17.72 -22.50 18.84
CA THR A 272 -17.07 -23.33 19.85
C THR A 272 -15.54 -23.29 19.78
N TYR A 273 -14.98 -22.43 18.98
CA TYR A 273 -13.56 -22.29 18.77
C TYR A 273 -13.12 -20.84 18.52
N LEU A 274 -11.84 -20.59 18.71
CA LEU A 274 -11.16 -19.39 18.26
C LEU A 274 -10.20 -19.75 17.13
N PHE A 275 -10.25 -19.00 16.04
CA PHE A 275 -9.24 -19.13 14.99
C PHE A 275 -7.90 -18.54 15.45
N ARG A 276 -6.83 -19.27 15.19
CA ARG A 276 -5.45 -18.88 15.47
C ARG A 276 -4.60 -19.03 14.23
N SER A 277 -3.66 -18.12 14.03
CA SER A 277 -2.58 -18.34 13.09
C SER A 277 -1.29 -17.63 13.51
N ASP A 278 -0.19 -18.28 13.20
CA ASP A 278 1.16 -17.73 13.23
C ASP A 278 1.71 -17.74 11.81
N ASP A 279 2.28 -16.64 11.37
CA ASP A 279 2.85 -16.53 10.03
C ASP A 279 4.21 -15.86 10.03
N HIS A 280 4.97 -16.12 8.98
CA HIS A 280 6.26 -15.51 8.77
C HIS A 280 6.54 -15.25 7.29
N ASN A 281 7.44 -14.31 7.04
CA ASN A 281 8.06 -14.04 5.75
C ASN A 281 9.48 -13.54 6.01
N VAL A 282 10.47 -14.36 5.72
CA VAL A 282 11.88 -14.06 5.90
C VAL A 282 12.58 -14.05 4.54
N GLY A 283 13.51 -13.14 4.33
CA GLY A 283 14.21 -13.08 3.06
C GLY A 283 15.54 -12.37 3.08
N VAL A 284 16.27 -12.62 2.00
CA VAL A 284 17.56 -12.02 1.68
C VAL A 284 17.47 -11.44 0.28
N GLN A 285 17.94 -10.21 0.12
CA GLN A 285 18.05 -9.53 -1.17
C GLN A 285 19.47 -9.01 -1.33
N LEU A 286 20.12 -9.39 -2.41
CA LEU A 286 21.44 -8.88 -2.79
C LEU A 286 21.36 -8.31 -4.20
N TYR A 287 21.75 -7.06 -4.37
CA TYR A 287 21.83 -6.46 -5.69
C TYR A 287 22.98 -5.47 -5.79
N GLU A 288 23.49 -5.34 -7.01
CA GLU A 288 24.53 -4.38 -7.35
C GLU A 288 24.22 -3.71 -8.70
N SER A 289 24.39 -2.42 -8.77
CA SER A 289 24.25 -1.58 -9.96
C SER A 289 25.59 -1.04 -10.39
N PHE A 290 25.89 -1.16 -11.67
CA PHE A 290 27.14 -0.75 -12.29
C PHE A 290 26.88 0.35 -13.34
N ARG A 291 27.72 1.39 -13.34
CA ARG A 291 27.80 2.37 -14.42
C ARG A 291 29.00 2.02 -15.29
N LEU A 292 28.79 1.12 -16.27
CA LEU A 292 29.86 0.56 -17.08
C LEU A 292 30.42 1.57 -18.08
N PHE A 293 29.53 2.42 -18.64
CA PHE A 293 29.87 3.48 -19.60
C PHE A 293 28.86 4.65 -19.49
N LYS A 294 29.05 5.71 -20.24
CA LYS A 294 28.24 6.93 -20.16
C LYS A 294 26.75 6.65 -20.44
N GLY A 295 25.89 7.09 -19.52
CA GLY A 295 24.45 6.92 -19.60
C GLY A 295 23.96 5.52 -19.29
N ASN A 296 24.87 4.57 -18.97
CA ASN A 296 24.51 3.20 -18.62
C ASN A 296 24.26 3.05 -17.11
N ASN A 297 23.27 2.21 -16.77
CA ASN A 297 23.09 1.66 -15.43
C ASN A 297 22.63 0.21 -15.57
N PHE A 298 23.49 -0.74 -15.20
CA PHE A 298 23.23 -2.16 -15.26
C PHE A 298 23.11 -2.71 -13.84
N THR A 299 21.95 -3.26 -13.49
CA THR A 299 21.67 -3.83 -12.16
C THR A 299 21.46 -5.32 -12.26
N VAL A 300 22.14 -6.06 -11.42
CA VAL A 300 21.90 -7.50 -11.21
C VAL A 300 21.53 -7.74 -9.77
N GLY A 301 20.73 -8.77 -9.52
CA GLY A 301 20.38 -9.12 -8.16
C GLY A 301 19.85 -10.54 -8.03
N VAL A 302 19.90 -11.01 -6.80
CA VAL A 302 19.34 -12.29 -6.37
C VAL A 302 18.51 -12.08 -5.11
N ASP A 303 17.35 -12.73 -5.05
CA ASP A 303 16.44 -12.70 -3.91
C ASP A 303 16.16 -14.13 -3.46
N TYR A 304 16.06 -14.33 -2.15
CA TYR A 304 15.52 -15.54 -1.54
C TYR A 304 14.46 -15.15 -0.54
N LYS A 305 13.33 -15.89 -0.53
CA LYS A 305 12.26 -15.76 0.46
C LYS A 305 11.80 -17.12 0.93
N ASN A 306 11.53 -17.23 2.22
CA ASN A 306 10.77 -18.31 2.84
C ASN A 306 9.57 -17.69 3.55
N TRP A 307 8.38 -18.13 3.19
CA TRP A 307 7.15 -17.60 3.76
C TRP A 307 6.13 -18.70 3.98
N GLY A 308 5.24 -18.46 4.95
CA GLY A 308 4.22 -19.43 5.29
C GLY A 308 3.62 -19.20 6.65
N GLY A 309 3.07 -20.25 7.22
CA GLY A 309 2.56 -20.24 8.58
C GLY A 309 1.70 -21.42 8.92
N HIS A 310 1.28 -21.42 10.16
CA HIS A 310 0.46 -22.42 10.81
C HIS A 310 -0.89 -21.80 11.21
N ALA A 311 -1.99 -22.46 10.91
CA ALA A 311 -3.33 -22.04 11.32
C ALA A 311 -4.11 -23.21 11.91
N TRP A 312 -4.87 -22.94 12.99
CA TRP A 312 -5.67 -23.93 13.70
C TRP A 312 -6.89 -23.30 14.38
N ASN A 313 -7.89 -24.13 14.68
CA ASN A 313 -8.97 -23.78 15.59
C ASN A 313 -8.63 -24.25 17.01
N ASP A 314 -8.69 -23.36 17.97
CA ASP A 314 -8.48 -23.56 19.40
C ASP A 314 -9.87 -23.76 20.03
N ASN A 315 -10.28 -25.03 20.21
CA ASN A 315 -11.64 -25.38 20.62
C ASN A 315 -11.87 -25.14 22.11
N ASN A 316 -13.11 -24.86 22.51
CA ASN A 316 -13.49 -24.59 23.91
C ASN A 316 -13.28 -25.79 24.83
N ASP A 317 -13.23 -27.02 24.31
CA ASP A 317 -12.92 -28.25 25.05
C ASP A 317 -11.40 -28.45 25.27
N GLY A 318 -10.57 -27.52 24.84
CA GLY A 318 -9.11 -27.56 24.93
C GLY A 318 -8.42 -28.35 23.82
N SER A 319 -9.18 -28.95 22.91
CA SER A 319 -8.60 -29.61 21.71
C SER A 319 -8.20 -28.57 20.66
N LYS A 320 -7.27 -28.96 19.75
CA LYS A 320 -6.85 -28.15 18.60
C LYS A 320 -7.16 -28.89 17.31
N LYS A 321 -7.79 -28.20 16.37
CA LYS A 321 -7.99 -28.69 15.02
C LYS A 321 -7.04 -27.93 14.10
N GLU A 322 -5.99 -28.61 13.63
CA GLU A 322 -5.08 -28.04 12.63
C GLU A 322 -5.81 -27.82 11.30
N LEU A 323 -5.60 -26.66 10.69
CA LEU A 323 -6.14 -26.29 9.39
C LEU A 323 -5.05 -26.35 8.30
N VAL A 324 -3.86 -25.83 8.60
CA VAL A 324 -2.70 -25.83 7.71
C VAL A 324 -1.42 -25.56 8.49
N ASP A 325 -0.33 -26.22 8.09
CA ASP A 325 1.04 -25.89 8.46
C ASP A 325 1.90 -26.06 7.20
N LYS A 326 2.24 -24.95 6.53
CA LYS A 326 2.95 -24.95 5.24
C LYS A 326 3.89 -23.76 5.10
N THR A 327 4.99 -24.02 4.39
CA THR A 327 5.96 -23.01 3.99
C THR A 327 6.29 -23.12 2.51
N VAL A 328 6.64 -22.00 1.90
CA VAL A 328 7.02 -21.87 0.49
C VAL A 328 8.38 -21.20 0.40
N ASN A 329 9.25 -21.75 -0.44
CA ASN A 329 10.55 -21.17 -0.76
C ASN A 329 10.49 -20.54 -2.15
N GLU A 330 10.98 -19.34 -2.29
CA GLU A 330 11.10 -18.61 -3.55
C GLU A 330 12.54 -18.13 -3.71
N THR A 331 13.13 -18.40 -4.87
CA THR A 331 14.47 -17.93 -5.24
C THR A 331 14.40 -17.25 -6.58
N ALA A 332 15.04 -16.10 -6.72
CA ALA A 332 15.01 -15.38 -7.98
C ALA A 332 16.36 -14.75 -8.33
N GLY A 333 16.62 -14.65 -9.63
CA GLY A 333 17.69 -13.85 -10.20
C GLY A 333 17.12 -12.86 -11.22
N TYR A 334 17.67 -11.65 -11.27
CA TYR A 334 17.22 -10.64 -12.22
C TYR A 334 18.37 -9.78 -12.74
N ALA A 335 18.15 -9.24 -13.94
CA ALA A 335 19.03 -8.26 -14.56
C ALA A 335 18.20 -7.14 -15.18
N ILE A 336 18.65 -5.89 -15.00
CA ILE A 336 18.00 -4.69 -15.52
C ILE A 336 19.06 -3.81 -16.15
N MET A 337 18.80 -3.37 -17.37
CA MET A 337 19.65 -2.44 -18.09
C MET A 337 18.88 -1.16 -18.39
N GLN A 338 19.47 -0.04 -18.04
CA GLN A 338 19.04 1.29 -18.44
C GLN A 338 20.15 1.94 -19.24
N GLN A 339 19.82 2.50 -20.40
CA GLN A 339 20.75 3.23 -21.24
C GLN A 339 20.15 4.58 -21.64
N GLU A 340 20.82 5.65 -21.27
CA GLU A 340 20.52 7.00 -21.75
C GLU A 340 21.37 7.32 -22.98
N LEU A 341 20.72 7.79 -24.03
CA LEU A 341 21.32 8.15 -25.31
C LEU A 341 20.99 9.61 -25.63
N PHE A 342 22.01 10.37 -26.03
CA PHE A 342 21.91 11.76 -26.50
C PHE A 342 21.26 12.74 -25.52
N GLY A 343 21.08 12.36 -24.23
CA GLY A 343 20.35 13.14 -23.24
C GLY A 343 18.82 13.20 -23.43
N ILE A 344 18.32 12.61 -24.51
CA ILE A 344 16.91 12.69 -24.94
C ILE A 344 16.19 11.34 -24.75
N LEU A 345 16.86 10.24 -25.06
CA LEU A 345 16.28 8.90 -25.11
C LEU A 345 16.82 8.05 -23.96
N SER A 346 15.92 7.42 -23.17
CA SER A 346 16.27 6.38 -22.20
C SER A 346 15.61 5.08 -22.59
N LEU A 347 16.41 4.03 -22.75
CA LEU A 347 15.96 2.66 -23.01
C LEU A 347 16.08 1.85 -21.70
N ASN A 348 15.06 1.08 -21.38
CA ASN A 348 15.04 0.21 -20.20
C ASN A 348 14.60 -1.17 -20.61
N ALA A 349 15.34 -2.20 -20.19
CA ALA A 349 14.97 -3.59 -20.38
C ALA A 349 15.39 -4.39 -19.15
N GLY A 350 14.60 -5.37 -18.77
CA GLY A 350 14.90 -6.23 -17.66
C GLY A 350 14.20 -7.56 -17.75
N VAL A 351 14.77 -8.54 -17.08
CA VAL A 351 14.21 -9.88 -16.95
C VAL A 351 14.49 -10.42 -15.55
N ARG A 352 13.50 -11.09 -14.99
CA ARG A 352 13.58 -11.87 -13.74
C ARG A 352 13.16 -13.30 -14.03
N TYR A 353 13.87 -14.24 -13.46
CA TYR A 353 13.43 -15.61 -13.30
C TYR A 353 13.22 -15.88 -11.82
N GLU A 354 12.04 -16.34 -11.46
CA GLU A 354 11.69 -16.74 -10.09
C GLU A 354 11.28 -18.20 -10.07
N HIS A 355 11.85 -18.96 -9.13
CA HIS A 355 11.52 -20.36 -8.89
C HIS A 355 10.88 -20.51 -7.51
N SER A 356 9.72 -21.16 -7.46
CA SER A 356 9.01 -21.49 -6.24
C SER A 356 8.94 -22.98 -6.01
N SER A 357 9.02 -23.39 -4.74
CA SER A 357 8.85 -24.80 -4.34
C SER A 357 7.43 -25.35 -4.59
N THR A 358 6.45 -24.51 -4.94
CA THR A 358 5.06 -24.93 -5.17
C THR A 358 4.68 -25.01 -6.64
N TYR A 359 5.02 -24.01 -7.47
CA TYR A 359 4.58 -23.94 -8.87
C TYR A 359 5.72 -24.03 -9.90
N GLY A 360 6.99 -24.11 -9.46
CA GLY A 360 8.15 -24.13 -10.36
C GLY A 360 8.60 -22.74 -10.79
N GLY A 361 8.91 -22.54 -12.07
CA GLY A 361 9.54 -21.33 -12.59
C GLY A 361 8.60 -20.36 -13.26
N GLU A 362 8.87 -19.05 -13.10
CA GLU A 362 8.14 -17.95 -13.74
C GLU A 362 9.11 -16.91 -14.32
N TRP A 363 8.93 -16.55 -15.61
CA TRP A 363 9.68 -15.50 -16.28
C TRP A 363 8.94 -14.18 -16.32
N VAL A 364 9.61 -13.10 -15.95
CA VAL A 364 9.05 -11.76 -15.83
C VAL A 364 9.88 -10.77 -16.67
N PRO A 365 9.57 -10.61 -17.96
CA PRO A 365 10.17 -9.58 -18.80
C PRO A 365 9.50 -8.21 -18.58
N GLN A 366 10.29 -7.16 -18.77
CA GLN A 366 9.85 -5.78 -18.83
C GLN A 366 10.71 -4.99 -19.79
N GLY A 367 10.10 -4.08 -20.56
CA GLY A 367 10.81 -3.16 -21.42
C GLY A 367 10.09 -1.83 -21.53
N GLY A 368 10.83 -0.78 -21.84
CA GLY A 368 10.23 0.53 -22.04
C GLY A 368 11.20 1.56 -22.54
N VAL A 369 10.64 2.63 -23.04
CA VAL A 369 11.34 3.78 -23.61
C VAL A 369 10.83 5.07 -22.99
N THR A 370 11.73 5.99 -22.75
CA THR A 370 11.41 7.37 -22.34
C THR A 370 12.09 8.33 -23.29
N VAL A 371 11.33 9.25 -23.87
CA VAL A 371 11.83 10.29 -24.76
C VAL A 371 11.57 11.65 -24.12
N ARG A 372 12.56 12.51 -24.14
CA ARG A 372 12.51 13.90 -23.66
C ARG A 372 12.82 14.84 -24.83
N PRO A 373 11.84 15.10 -25.72
CA PRO A 373 12.08 15.81 -26.97
C PRO A 373 12.43 17.28 -26.77
N PHE A 374 11.96 17.91 -25.71
CA PHE A 374 12.27 19.28 -25.31
C PHE A 374 12.14 19.44 -23.79
N GLU A 375 12.56 20.58 -23.28
CA GLU A 375 12.58 20.86 -21.84
C GLU A 375 11.18 20.74 -21.22
N GLY A 376 11.11 20.05 -20.07
CA GLY A 376 9.87 19.82 -19.34
C GLY A 376 8.95 18.75 -19.95
N ASN A 377 9.22 18.23 -21.15
CA ASN A 377 8.41 17.19 -21.78
C ASN A 377 9.00 15.79 -21.53
N THR A 378 8.11 14.82 -21.33
CA THR A 378 8.50 13.42 -21.16
C THR A 378 7.41 12.53 -21.78
N ILE A 379 7.80 11.71 -22.76
CA ILE A 379 6.93 10.69 -23.36
C ILE A 379 7.48 9.34 -22.97
N ARG A 380 6.64 8.48 -22.42
CA ARG A 380 7.02 7.14 -21.96
C ARG A 380 6.13 6.09 -22.60
N ALA A 381 6.73 4.95 -22.94
CA ALA A 381 5.98 3.75 -23.31
C ALA A 381 6.62 2.53 -22.66
N SER A 382 5.81 1.62 -22.15
CA SER A 382 6.30 0.40 -21.49
C SER A 382 5.39 -0.80 -21.72
N VAL A 383 6.02 -1.97 -21.67
CA VAL A 383 5.36 -3.28 -21.57
C VAL A 383 5.96 -4.00 -20.38
N SER A 384 5.12 -4.48 -19.46
CA SER A 384 5.57 -5.14 -18.25
C SER A 384 4.67 -6.33 -17.90
N LYS A 385 5.29 -7.46 -17.58
CA LYS A 385 4.60 -8.63 -17.04
C LYS A 385 4.56 -8.55 -15.52
N GLY A 386 3.41 -8.86 -14.94
CA GLY A 386 3.21 -9.06 -13.52
C GLY A 386 2.66 -10.44 -13.23
N PHE A 387 2.93 -10.97 -12.05
CA PHE A 387 2.39 -12.25 -11.62
C PHE A 387 2.13 -12.28 -10.11
N ARG A 388 1.28 -13.21 -9.68
CA ARG A 388 0.98 -13.51 -8.28
C ARG A 388 1.02 -15.02 -8.04
N SER A 389 1.78 -15.44 -7.05
CA SER A 389 1.76 -16.82 -6.54
C SER A 389 0.43 -17.11 -5.83
N PRO A 390 -0.12 -18.32 -5.96
CA PRO A 390 -1.21 -18.76 -5.10
C PRO A 390 -0.79 -18.68 -3.63
N ASN A 391 -1.70 -18.27 -2.74
CA ASN A 391 -1.43 -18.25 -1.31
C ASN A 391 -1.73 -19.61 -0.66
N ILE A 392 -1.28 -19.79 0.59
CA ILE A 392 -1.45 -21.05 1.33
C ILE A 392 -2.94 -21.38 1.51
N ARG A 393 -3.78 -20.38 1.75
CA ARG A 393 -5.23 -20.57 1.85
C ARG A 393 -5.82 -21.17 0.58
N GLU A 394 -5.45 -20.64 -0.57
CA GLU A 394 -5.96 -21.10 -1.87
C GLU A 394 -5.51 -22.51 -2.21
N MET A 395 -4.30 -22.89 -1.78
CA MET A 395 -3.71 -24.20 -2.08
C MET A 395 -4.09 -25.29 -1.09
N TYR A 396 -4.26 -24.97 0.19
CA TYR A 396 -4.28 -26.00 1.24
C TYR A 396 -5.38 -25.85 2.30
N MET A 397 -6.09 -24.71 2.38
CA MET A 397 -7.11 -24.51 3.41
C MET A 397 -8.51 -24.65 2.85
N TRP A 398 -9.36 -25.37 3.59
CA TRP A 398 -10.79 -25.57 3.33
C TRP A 398 -11.12 -26.34 2.03
N GLY A 399 -12.42 -26.56 1.81
CA GLY A 399 -12.89 -27.51 0.79
C GLY A 399 -12.62 -27.12 -0.67
N ALA A 400 -12.36 -25.85 -0.95
CA ALA A 400 -12.06 -25.37 -2.31
C ALA A 400 -10.57 -25.41 -2.65
N ALA A 401 -9.70 -25.80 -1.72
CA ALA A 401 -8.26 -25.75 -1.88
C ALA A 401 -7.77 -26.64 -3.03
N ASN A 402 -6.71 -26.19 -3.71
CA ASN A 402 -6.09 -26.91 -4.80
C ASN A 402 -4.56 -26.68 -4.81
N ALA A 403 -3.81 -27.72 -4.50
CA ALA A 403 -2.34 -27.65 -4.43
C ALA A 403 -1.67 -27.52 -5.82
N ASP A 404 -2.41 -27.80 -6.91
CA ASP A 404 -1.89 -27.77 -8.29
C ASP A 404 -2.05 -26.38 -8.96
N LEU A 405 -2.43 -25.35 -8.19
CA LEU A 405 -2.57 -24.00 -8.70
C LEU A 405 -1.25 -23.45 -9.24
N LYS A 406 -1.36 -22.72 -10.35
CA LYS A 406 -0.27 -21.99 -11.00
C LYS A 406 -0.37 -20.49 -10.68
N PRO A 407 0.69 -19.70 -10.88
CA PRO A 407 0.62 -18.27 -10.75
C PRO A 407 -0.42 -17.64 -11.68
N GLU A 408 -1.11 -16.62 -11.16
CA GLU A 408 -1.85 -15.68 -12.00
C GLU A 408 -0.86 -14.74 -12.68
N SER A 409 -1.14 -14.32 -13.90
CA SER A 409 -0.28 -13.38 -14.62
C SER A 409 -1.06 -12.34 -15.41
N MET A 410 -0.42 -11.20 -15.67
CA MET A 410 -0.94 -10.19 -16.57
C MET A 410 0.19 -9.47 -17.31
N VAL A 411 -0.15 -8.89 -18.45
CA VAL A 411 0.71 -7.96 -19.19
C VAL A 411 0.04 -6.59 -19.22
N ASN A 412 0.81 -5.56 -18.85
CA ASN A 412 0.39 -4.17 -18.91
C ASN A 412 1.12 -3.46 -20.04
N TYR A 413 0.37 -2.79 -20.91
CA TYR A 413 0.85 -1.88 -21.95
C TYR A 413 0.48 -0.47 -21.53
N GLU A 414 1.44 0.45 -21.59
CA GLU A 414 1.25 1.80 -21.09
C GLU A 414 1.95 2.84 -21.97
N VAL A 415 1.28 3.97 -22.16
CA VAL A 415 1.86 5.18 -22.75
C VAL A 415 1.51 6.36 -21.86
N ALA A 416 2.49 7.20 -21.56
CA ALA A 416 2.28 8.39 -20.73
C ALA A 416 2.98 9.61 -21.35
N VAL A 417 2.35 10.76 -21.23
CA VAL A 417 2.91 12.06 -21.63
C VAL A 417 2.86 13.01 -20.43
N GLY A 418 4.02 13.43 -19.97
CA GLY A 418 4.18 14.42 -18.92
C GLY A 418 4.72 15.73 -19.47
N GLN A 419 4.22 16.85 -18.95
CA GLN A 419 4.68 18.19 -19.35
C GLN A 419 4.75 19.11 -18.14
N SER A 420 5.88 19.78 -17.98
CA SER A 420 6.07 20.91 -17.08
C SER A 420 5.89 22.22 -17.84
N PHE A 421 5.12 23.14 -17.28
CA PHE A 421 4.84 24.48 -17.78
C PHE A 421 5.25 25.52 -16.73
N LEU A 422 5.26 26.79 -17.11
CA LEU A 422 5.48 27.93 -16.20
C LEU A 422 6.77 27.80 -15.36
N GLY A 423 7.87 27.36 -16.00
CA GLY A 423 9.14 27.19 -15.31
C GLY A 423 9.18 26.02 -14.31
N GLY A 424 8.21 25.10 -14.36
CA GLY A 424 8.08 23.97 -13.45
C GLY A 424 6.96 24.11 -12.42
N ASP A 425 6.33 25.28 -12.33
CA ASP A 425 5.24 25.54 -11.36
C ASP A 425 3.98 24.73 -11.67
N LEU A 426 3.74 24.38 -12.95
CA LEU A 426 2.64 23.50 -13.35
C LEU A 426 3.20 22.23 -13.99
N TYR A 427 2.88 21.07 -13.41
CA TYR A 427 3.14 19.77 -14.00
C TYR A 427 1.82 19.07 -14.33
N THR A 428 1.73 18.48 -15.51
CA THR A 428 0.61 17.63 -15.94
C THR A 428 1.11 16.32 -16.50
N GLU A 429 0.34 15.23 -16.31
CA GLU A 429 0.62 13.93 -16.89
C GLU A 429 -0.67 13.26 -17.33
N LEU A 430 -0.68 12.73 -18.56
CA LEU A 430 -1.75 11.89 -19.09
C LEU A 430 -1.18 10.51 -19.39
N THR A 431 -1.84 9.47 -18.87
CA THR A 431 -1.46 8.06 -19.06
C THR A 431 -2.63 7.29 -19.64
N ALA A 432 -2.38 6.49 -20.67
CA ALA A 432 -3.31 5.47 -21.16
C ALA A 432 -2.72 4.08 -20.94
N PHE A 433 -3.53 3.12 -20.54
CA PHE A 433 -3.10 1.77 -20.26
C PHE A 433 -4.08 0.70 -20.78
N PHE A 434 -3.52 -0.47 -21.05
CA PHE A 434 -4.25 -1.69 -21.37
C PHE A 434 -3.62 -2.88 -20.63
N ILE A 435 -4.45 -3.65 -19.94
CA ILE A 435 -4.05 -4.81 -19.15
C ILE A 435 -4.75 -6.06 -19.69
N ASP A 436 -3.96 -7.11 -19.95
CA ASP A 436 -4.43 -8.45 -20.31
C ASP A 436 -4.03 -9.46 -19.24
N GLY A 437 -5.00 -10.00 -18.50
CA GLY A 437 -4.79 -10.94 -17.40
C GLY A 437 -5.21 -12.36 -17.74
N LYS A 438 -4.41 -13.34 -17.30
CA LYS A 438 -4.58 -14.77 -17.55
C LYS A 438 -4.37 -15.61 -16.28
N ASP A 439 -4.91 -16.83 -16.34
CA ASP A 439 -4.75 -17.83 -15.28
C ASP A 439 -5.26 -17.37 -13.91
N MET A 440 -6.28 -16.49 -13.91
CA MET A 440 -6.87 -15.98 -12.68
C MET A 440 -7.51 -17.11 -11.88
N ILE A 441 -7.27 -17.11 -10.57
CA ILE A 441 -7.76 -18.15 -9.65
C ILE A 441 -9.19 -17.78 -9.24
N TYR A 442 -10.14 -18.66 -9.59
CA TYR A 442 -11.53 -18.58 -9.17
C TYR A 442 -11.96 -19.88 -8.50
N SER A 443 -12.84 -19.77 -7.49
CA SER A 443 -13.55 -20.91 -6.94
C SER A 443 -14.69 -21.29 -7.89
N VAL A 444 -14.61 -22.47 -8.49
CA VAL A 444 -15.54 -22.97 -9.50
C VAL A 444 -16.29 -24.17 -8.95
N SER A 445 -17.62 -24.26 -9.19
CA SER A 445 -18.41 -25.43 -8.85
C SER A 445 -17.90 -26.66 -9.59
N VAL A 446 -17.59 -27.74 -8.87
CA VAL A 446 -17.06 -28.98 -9.46
C VAL A 446 -18.08 -29.64 -10.38
N ASN A 447 -19.37 -29.49 -10.09
CA ASN A 447 -20.45 -30.07 -10.87
C ASN A 447 -20.92 -29.15 -12.01
N GLY A 448 -20.40 -27.91 -12.09
CA GLY A 448 -20.79 -26.94 -13.11
C GLY A 448 -22.18 -26.31 -12.92
N ASP A 449 -22.85 -26.57 -11.82
CA ASP A 449 -24.21 -26.13 -11.47
C ASP A 449 -24.25 -24.88 -10.56
N GLY A 450 -23.07 -24.29 -10.27
CA GLY A 450 -22.94 -23.15 -9.37
C GLY A 450 -23.08 -23.47 -7.88
N ARG A 451 -23.14 -24.74 -7.49
CA ARG A 451 -23.30 -25.21 -6.11
C ARG A 451 -22.04 -25.91 -5.58
N PRO A 452 -21.90 -26.06 -4.26
CA PRO A 452 -20.82 -26.86 -3.67
C PRO A 452 -20.86 -28.32 -4.16
N PRO A 453 -19.72 -29.02 -4.20
CA PRO A 453 -18.41 -28.56 -3.78
C PRO A 453 -17.72 -27.62 -4.78
N TYR A 454 -16.90 -26.68 -4.27
CA TYR A 454 -16.09 -25.78 -5.10
C TYR A 454 -14.63 -26.21 -5.12
N LYS A 455 -13.90 -25.86 -6.20
CA LYS A 455 -12.46 -26.03 -6.31
C LYS A 455 -11.82 -24.76 -6.91
N ASN A 456 -10.68 -24.35 -6.36
CA ASN A 456 -9.91 -23.24 -6.91
C ASN A 456 -9.19 -23.69 -8.19
N LEU A 457 -9.41 -22.98 -9.29
CA LEU A 457 -8.83 -23.29 -10.61
C LEU A 457 -8.30 -22.03 -11.30
N ASN A 458 -7.24 -22.20 -12.10
CA ASN A 458 -6.69 -21.15 -12.97
C ASN A 458 -7.49 -21.05 -14.28
N THR A 459 -8.70 -20.53 -14.23
CA THR A 459 -9.63 -20.48 -15.39
C THR A 459 -9.98 -19.07 -15.83
N GLY A 460 -9.58 -18.06 -15.05
CA GLY A 460 -9.97 -16.70 -15.27
C GLY A 460 -9.11 -15.95 -16.28
N THR A 461 -9.76 -15.09 -17.07
CA THR A 461 -9.10 -14.06 -17.88
C THR A 461 -9.80 -12.74 -17.66
N PHE A 462 -9.12 -11.61 -17.81
CA PHE A 462 -9.75 -10.30 -17.81
C PHE A 462 -8.96 -9.31 -18.69
N THR A 463 -9.64 -8.25 -19.13
CA THR A 463 -8.98 -7.10 -19.75
C THR A 463 -9.47 -5.83 -19.07
N ASN A 464 -8.53 -4.98 -18.69
CA ASN A 464 -8.80 -3.65 -18.15
C ASN A 464 -8.14 -2.60 -19.03
N LYS A 465 -8.79 -1.47 -19.24
CA LYS A 465 -8.24 -0.33 -19.97
C LYS A 465 -8.71 0.97 -19.38
N GLY A 466 -7.92 2.01 -19.51
CA GLY A 466 -8.31 3.29 -18.95
C GLY A 466 -7.34 4.42 -19.26
N ILE A 467 -7.71 5.57 -18.72
CA ILE A 467 -6.97 6.83 -18.84
C ILE A 467 -6.84 7.42 -17.45
N GLU A 468 -5.65 7.93 -17.15
CA GLU A 468 -5.33 8.63 -15.90
C GLU A 468 -4.76 10.00 -16.23
N PHE A 469 -5.19 11.01 -15.49
CA PHE A 469 -4.68 12.38 -15.56
C PHE A 469 -4.26 12.84 -14.17
N GLU A 470 -3.12 13.50 -14.06
CA GLU A 470 -2.71 14.22 -12.84
C GLU A 470 -2.21 15.62 -13.21
N ALA A 471 -2.48 16.58 -12.34
CA ALA A 471 -1.95 17.93 -12.41
C ALA A 471 -1.56 18.43 -11.02
N ARG A 472 -0.42 19.10 -10.94
CA ARG A 472 0.08 19.80 -9.73
C ARG A 472 0.47 21.21 -10.15
N TYR A 473 -0.10 22.18 -9.47
CA TYR A 473 0.12 23.58 -9.78
C TYR A 473 0.46 24.38 -8.52
N GLN A 474 1.67 24.88 -8.46
CA GLN A 474 2.10 25.87 -7.48
C GLN A 474 1.75 27.26 -8.00
N ILE A 475 0.53 27.72 -7.74
CA ILE A 475 0.00 29.01 -8.24
C ILE A 475 0.85 30.17 -7.71
N CYS A 476 1.29 30.08 -6.47
CA CYS A 476 2.29 30.94 -5.87
C CYS A 476 2.97 30.20 -4.72
N LYS A 477 3.96 30.82 -4.06
CA LYS A 477 4.73 30.21 -2.94
C LYS A 477 3.87 29.61 -1.82
N ASN A 478 2.66 30.11 -1.66
CA ASN A 478 1.79 29.73 -0.54
C ASN A 478 0.49 29.04 -1.00
N LEU A 479 0.28 28.83 -2.29
CA LEU A 479 -0.97 28.28 -2.83
C LEU A 479 -0.67 27.16 -3.84
N ASN A 480 -1.02 25.92 -3.47
CA ASN A 480 -0.88 24.74 -4.27
C ASN A 480 -2.24 24.15 -4.61
N LEU A 481 -2.38 23.68 -5.85
CA LEU A 481 -3.51 22.91 -6.36
C LEU A 481 -3.01 21.55 -6.81
N ASP A 482 -3.63 20.49 -6.31
CA ASP A 482 -3.43 19.11 -6.75
C ASP A 482 -4.75 18.57 -7.30
N MET A 483 -4.70 17.92 -8.47
CA MET A 483 -5.88 17.25 -9.02
C MET A 483 -5.49 15.98 -9.75
N ASN A 484 -6.38 15.00 -9.73
CA ASN A 484 -6.25 13.80 -10.54
C ASN A 484 -7.63 13.26 -10.95
N TYR A 485 -7.62 12.54 -12.06
CA TYR A 485 -8.78 11.83 -12.57
C TYR A 485 -8.34 10.47 -13.10
N SER A 486 -9.18 9.47 -12.94
CA SER A 486 -9.01 8.17 -13.57
C SER A 486 -10.32 7.65 -14.12
N TYR A 487 -10.26 7.09 -15.32
CA TYR A 487 -11.30 6.29 -15.95
C TYR A 487 -10.81 4.85 -16.08
N LEU A 488 -11.67 3.90 -15.69
CA LEU A 488 -11.39 2.47 -15.73
C LEU A 488 -12.57 1.71 -16.37
N HIS A 489 -12.27 0.97 -17.42
CA HIS A 489 -13.19 -0.03 -17.97
C HIS A 489 -12.65 -1.44 -17.71
N MET A 490 -13.46 -2.28 -17.09
CA MET A 490 -13.14 -3.68 -16.77
C MET A 490 -14.04 -4.61 -17.55
N SER A 491 -13.47 -5.60 -18.25
CA SER A 491 -14.27 -6.66 -18.92
C SER A 491 -14.96 -7.58 -17.90
N LYS A 492 -14.37 -7.70 -16.71
CA LYS A 492 -14.94 -8.39 -15.55
C LYS A 492 -14.85 -7.44 -14.35
N PRO A 493 -15.96 -6.77 -13.99
CA PRO A 493 -16.01 -5.89 -12.83
C PRO A 493 -15.63 -6.61 -11.55
N ILE A 494 -15.01 -5.85 -10.64
CA ILE A 494 -14.71 -6.28 -9.28
C ILE A 494 -15.15 -5.21 -8.29
N PRO A 495 -15.52 -5.56 -7.04
CA PRO A 495 -15.83 -4.59 -6.02
C PRO A 495 -14.59 -3.76 -5.63
N GLY A 496 -14.82 -2.54 -5.17
CA GLY A 496 -13.73 -1.66 -4.70
C GLY A 496 -12.82 -1.12 -5.80
N ALA A 497 -13.29 -1.11 -7.07
CA ALA A 497 -12.59 -0.51 -8.20
C ALA A 497 -13.56 0.38 -9.00
N PRO A 498 -13.56 1.71 -8.77
CA PRO A 498 -14.51 2.62 -9.42
C PRO A 498 -14.25 2.79 -10.91
N GLY A 499 -15.32 2.96 -11.69
CA GLY A 499 -15.25 3.30 -13.11
C GLY A 499 -14.67 4.69 -13.33
N HIS A 500 -15.01 5.66 -12.46
CA HIS A 500 -14.47 7.00 -12.47
C HIS A 500 -14.08 7.45 -11.06
N LYS A 501 -12.93 8.08 -10.93
CA LYS A 501 -12.49 8.73 -9.70
C LYS A 501 -11.89 10.09 -10.03
N PHE A 502 -12.35 11.13 -9.31
CA PHE A 502 -11.83 12.48 -9.39
C PHE A 502 -11.41 12.96 -8.00
N TYR A 503 -10.29 13.64 -7.92
CA TYR A 503 -9.80 14.33 -6.73
C TYR A 503 -9.32 15.73 -7.10
N ALA A 504 -9.64 16.70 -6.26
CA ALA A 504 -9.06 18.04 -6.30
C ALA A 504 -8.81 18.55 -4.89
N GLY A 505 -7.64 19.08 -4.65
CA GLY A 505 -7.22 19.63 -3.36
C GLY A 505 -6.51 20.97 -3.51
N VAL A 506 -6.82 21.91 -2.63
CA VAL A 506 -6.18 23.22 -2.52
C VAL A 506 -5.52 23.33 -1.16
N THR A 507 -4.25 23.67 -1.13
CA THR A 507 -3.50 23.97 0.09
C THR A 507 -3.03 25.42 0.03
N TYR A 508 -3.50 26.23 0.99
CA TYR A 508 -3.10 27.62 1.12
C TYR A 508 -2.41 27.87 2.46
N MET A 509 -1.21 28.45 2.43
CA MET A 509 -0.33 28.64 3.58
C MET A 509 0.00 30.13 3.82
N PRO A 510 -0.97 30.99 4.19
CA PRO A 510 -0.71 32.40 4.47
C PRO A 510 -0.02 32.57 5.83
N GLY A 511 1.28 32.85 5.83
CA GLY A 511 2.05 33.10 7.04
C GLY A 511 2.11 31.88 7.97
N ARG A 512 1.38 31.94 9.09
CA ARG A 512 1.35 30.87 10.12
C ARG A 512 0.16 29.92 9.97
N PHE A 513 -0.77 30.21 9.07
CA PHE A 513 -1.92 29.35 8.80
C PHE A 513 -1.59 28.31 7.73
N THR A 514 -2.23 27.16 7.84
CA THR A 514 -2.35 26.16 6.77
C THR A 514 -3.83 25.84 6.62
N LEU A 515 -4.35 26.06 5.43
CA LEU A 515 -5.72 25.75 5.03
C LEU A 515 -5.65 24.69 3.94
N ASN A 516 -6.29 23.55 4.14
CA ASN A 516 -6.44 22.51 3.12
C ASN A 516 -7.93 22.24 2.93
N VAL A 517 -8.37 22.25 1.69
CA VAL A 517 -9.73 21.83 1.30
C VAL A 517 -9.58 20.87 0.13
N ASN A 518 -10.22 19.72 0.23
CA ASN A 518 -10.17 18.74 -0.84
C ASN A 518 -11.53 18.06 -1.05
N MET A 519 -11.73 17.61 -2.28
CA MET A 519 -12.92 16.90 -2.72
C MET A 519 -12.52 15.61 -3.42
N GLN A 520 -13.24 14.54 -3.14
CA GLN A 520 -13.15 13.28 -3.88
C GLN A 520 -14.53 12.88 -4.39
N SER A 521 -14.62 12.59 -5.68
CA SER A 521 -15.82 12.04 -6.32
C SER A 521 -15.51 10.66 -6.89
N VAL A 522 -16.41 9.73 -6.66
CA VAL A 522 -16.32 8.33 -7.08
C VAL A 522 -17.63 7.96 -7.76
N PHE A 523 -17.55 7.33 -8.94
CA PHE A 523 -18.72 6.89 -9.70
C PHE A 523 -18.50 5.48 -10.22
N ASP A 524 -19.61 4.76 -10.42
CA ASP A 524 -19.63 3.38 -10.89
C ASP A 524 -18.81 2.43 -10.00
N LEU A 525 -18.89 2.60 -8.68
CA LEU A 525 -18.22 1.72 -7.71
C LEU A 525 -19.11 0.52 -7.40
N TYR A 526 -18.69 -0.67 -7.76
CA TYR A 526 -19.35 -1.90 -7.28
C TYR A 526 -18.99 -2.16 -5.81
N THR A 527 -20.01 -2.41 -4.98
CA THR A 527 -19.88 -2.54 -3.52
C THR A 527 -20.07 -3.96 -3.00
N ASP A 528 -20.68 -4.84 -3.78
CA ASP A 528 -20.96 -6.25 -3.48
C ASP A 528 -20.12 -7.21 -4.33
N ALA A 529 -19.93 -8.43 -3.87
CA ALA A 529 -19.09 -9.44 -4.52
C ALA A 529 -19.61 -9.85 -5.90
N GLU A 530 -20.93 -9.83 -6.09
CA GLU A 530 -21.63 -10.16 -7.34
C GLU A 530 -21.60 -9.01 -8.35
N CYS A 531 -21.06 -7.84 -7.97
CA CYS A 531 -21.07 -6.62 -8.78
C CYS A 531 -22.47 -6.23 -9.29
N SER A 532 -23.49 -6.40 -8.44
CA SER A 532 -24.88 -6.08 -8.73
C SER A 532 -25.30 -4.69 -8.23
N LYS A 533 -24.60 -4.16 -7.22
CA LYS A 533 -24.88 -2.87 -6.59
C LYS A 533 -23.77 -1.87 -6.90
N LYS A 534 -24.19 -0.68 -7.35
CA LYS A 534 -23.29 0.44 -7.61
C LYS A 534 -23.51 1.57 -6.63
N GLU A 535 -22.45 2.29 -6.33
CA GLU A 535 -22.46 3.48 -5.49
C GLU A 535 -21.73 4.63 -6.17
N ASP A 536 -22.33 5.82 -6.09
CA ASP A 536 -21.77 7.08 -6.54
C ASP A 536 -21.75 8.06 -5.36
N PHE A 537 -20.63 8.69 -5.09
CA PHE A 537 -20.55 9.65 -3.99
C PHE A 537 -19.50 10.73 -4.21
N THR A 538 -19.71 11.86 -3.53
CA THR A 538 -18.71 12.94 -3.43
C THR A 538 -18.58 13.34 -1.97
N THR A 539 -17.32 13.44 -1.50
CA THR A 539 -16.98 13.91 -0.17
C THR A 539 -16.16 15.20 -0.25
N LEU A 540 -16.39 16.09 0.70
CA LEU A 540 -15.61 17.32 0.89
C LEU A 540 -14.93 17.25 2.25
N ASN A 541 -13.62 17.49 2.29
CA ASN A 541 -12.83 17.49 3.51
C ASN A 541 -12.11 18.83 3.66
N ALA A 542 -11.84 19.24 4.90
CA ALA A 542 -11.09 20.46 5.17
C ALA A 542 -10.24 20.34 6.43
N LYS A 543 -9.13 21.08 6.45
CA LYS A 543 -8.24 21.22 7.61
C LYS A 543 -7.79 22.67 7.73
N VAL A 544 -7.80 23.16 8.95
CA VAL A 544 -7.24 24.48 9.33
C VAL A 544 -6.21 24.23 10.42
N ALA A 545 -5.02 24.77 10.23
CA ALA A 545 -3.97 24.72 11.24
C ALA A 545 -3.33 26.10 11.45
N TYR A 546 -2.91 26.35 12.67
CA TYR A 546 -2.16 27.56 13.04
C TYR A 546 -0.90 27.18 13.80
N ARG A 547 0.25 27.73 13.38
CA ARG A 547 1.56 27.45 13.94
C ARG A 547 2.09 28.60 14.77
N PHE A 548 2.42 28.30 16.01
CA PHE A 548 3.23 29.15 16.90
C PHE A 548 4.68 28.70 16.81
N GLY A 549 5.61 29.62 16.59
CA GLY A 549 7.04 29.32 16.44
C GLY A 549 7.42 28.93 15.01
N THR A 550 8.46 28.09 14.86
CA THR A 550 9.02 27.61 13.58
C THR A 550 8.58 26.18 13.26
N ARG A 551 8.97 25.66 12.09
CA ARG A 551 8.74 24.24 11.74
C ARG A 551 9.53 23.29 12.64
N ASP A 552 10.69 23.71 13.14
CA ASP A 552 11.61 22.87 13.93
C ASP A 552 11.43 23.03 15.43
N LYS A 553 10.87 24.20 15.86
CA LYS A 553 10.52 24.45 17.26
C LYS A 553 9.22 25.22 17.31
N GLY A 554 8.14 24.55 17.64
CA GLY A 554 6.84 25.21 17.63
C GLY A 554 5.68 24.33 18.08
N LEU A 555 4.55 24.99 18.23
CA LEU A 555 3.24 24.41 18.53
C LEU A 555 2.34 24.61 17.32
N ASN A 556 1.70 23.55 16.85
CA ASN A 556 0.73 23.58 15.77
C ASN A 556 -0.63 23.13 16.31
N LEU A 557 -1.62 24.01 16.28
CA LEU A 557 -3.00 23.69 16.60
C LEU A 557 -3.77 23.47 15.32
N PHE A 558 -4.61 22.44 15.26
CA PHE A 558 -5.41 22.21 14.06
C PHE A 558 -6.76 21.59 14.36
N VAL A 559 -7.70 21.87 13.45
CA VAL A 559 -8.99 21.22 13.36
C VAL A 559 -9.16 20.70 11.94
N LYS A 560 -9.70 19.51 11.80
CA LYS A 560 -10.03 18.91 10.50
C LYS A 560 -11.41 18.28 10.52
N GLY A 561 -12.03 18.24 9.35
CA GLY A 561 -13.29 17.56 9.11
C GLY A 561 -13.24 16.75 7.83
N GLU A 562 -13.80 15.57 7.89
CA GLU A 562 -13.94 14.64 6.77
C GLU A 562 -15.42 14.50 6.43
N ASN A 563 -15.75 14.34 5.15
CA ASN A 563 -17.13 14.26 4.66
C ASN A 563 -18.04 15.39 5.19
N LEU A 564 -17.60 16.63 5.05
CA LEU A 564 -18.31 17.81 5.56
C LEU A 564 -19.70 18.02 4.95
N THR A 565 -19.95 17.43 3.78
CA THR A 565 -21.26 17.40 3.12
C THR A 565 -22.23 16.42 3.78
N ALA A 566 -21.76 15.62 4.75
CA ALA A 566 -22.52 14.53 5.39
C ALA A 566 -23.14 13.56 4.38
N THR A 567 -22.48 13.36 3.25
CA THR A 567 -22.88 12.41 2.20
C THR A 567 -23.00 11.00 2.79
N ARG A 568 -24.11 10.34 2.50
CA ARG A 568 -24.31 8.93 2.87
C ARG A 568 -23.84 8.07 1.70
N TYR A 569 -22.94 7.16 1.98
CA TYR A 569 -22.40 6.25 0.98
C TYR A 569 -21.87 4.98 1.62
N THR A 570 -21.67 3.95 0.79
CA THR A 570 -21.03 2.68 1.16
C THR A 570 -19.88 2.40 0.19
N ILE A 571 -18.82 1.80 0.69
CA ILE A 571 -17.74 1.27 -0.14
C ILE A 571 -17.85 -0.26 -0.22
N ASN A 572 -18.26 -0.89 0.87
CA ASN A 572 -18.61 -2.30 0.94
C ASN A 572 -20.09 -2.42 1.31
N ASP A 573 -20.85 -3.22 0.56
CA ASP A 573 -22.29 -3.41 0.79
C ASP A 573 -22.59 -3.80 2.24
N GLY A 574 -23.57 -3.12 2.84
CA GLY A 574 -23.95 -3.30 4.23
C GLY A 574 -23.04 -2.61 5.26
N PHE A 575 -21.98 -1.89 4.81
CA PHE A 575 -21.08 -1.12 5.69
C PHE A 575 -21.17 0.38 5.36
N PRO A 576 -22.20 1.08 5.85
CA PRO A 576 -22.34 2.52 5.61
C PRO A 576 -21.15 3.26 6.23
N MET A 577 -20.58 4.20 5.45
CA MET A 577 -19.52 5.07 5.91
C MET A 577 -20.04 6.13 6.90
N PRO A 578 -19.20 6.64 7.81
CA PRO A 578 -19.61 7.71 8.71
C PRO A 578 -19.98 8.97 7.92
N LYS A 579 -20.95 9.72 8.43
CA LYS A 579 -21.25 11.09 7.98
C LYS A 579 -20.09 12.03 8.31
N ALA A 580 -20.33 13.33 8.42
CA ALA A 580 -19.30 14.28 8.80
C ALA A 580 -18.63 13.88 10.13
N ILE A 581 -17.31 13.83 10.14
CA ILE A 581 -16.49 13.61 11.32
C ILE A 581 -15.52 14.77 11.52
N PHE A 582 -15.26 15.12 12.76
CA PHE A 582 -14.38 16.21 13.12
C PHE A 582 -13.31 15.74 14.09
N MET A 583 -12.12 16.26 13.94
CA MET A 583 -11.00 16.03 14.86
C MET A 583 -10.24 17.34 15.10
N GLY A 584 -9.85 17.57 16.35
CA GLY A 584 -8.92 18.62 16.72
C GLY A 584 -7.61 18.03 17.26
N GLY A 585 -6.52 18.74 17.15
CA GLY A 585 -5.25 18.25 17.65
C GLY A 585 -4.20 19.31 17.91
N ILE A 586 -3.21 18.89 18.67
CA ILE A 586 -2.04 19.67 19.05
C ILE A 586 -0.81 18.88 18.63
N ASP A 587 0.12 19.55 17.97
CA ASP A 587 1.39 19.00 17.52
C ASP A 587 2.52 19.90 18.03
N VAL A 588 3.40 19.37 18.86
CA VAL A 588 4.55 20.09 19.44
C VAL A 588 5.82 19.53 18.86
N THR A 589 6.70 20.42 18.41
CA THR A 589 8.05 20.06 17.91
C THR A 589 9.12 20.84 18.70
N PHE A 590 10.16 20.18 19.15
CA PHE A 590 11.28 20.77 19.91
C PHE A 590 12.59 20.01 19.76
#